data_9e6ed99532cb6adf50d0464c3afda1c4
#
_entry.id   9e6ed99532cb6adf50d0464c3afda1c4
#
_cell.length_a   1.000
_cell.length_b   1.000
_cell.length_c   1.000
_cell.angle_alpha   90.00
_cell.angle_beta   90.00
_cell.angle_gamma   90.00
#
_symmetry.space_group_name_H-M   'P 1'
#
loop_
_entity.id
_entity.type
_entity.pdbx_description
1 polymer ?
#
loop_
_entity_poly.entity_id
_entity_poly.type
_entity_poly.pdbx_seq_one_letter_code
_entity_poly.pdbx_strand_id
1 'polypeptide(L)'
;MKFNKILDILYPRRCPVCGEITGGSGRMICPDCPRKLSFVKSPVCKKCGKEIEDESMEFCPDCMRHPRAFEYGIALLNYDEVARHSMAQIKYNNKREYLDFYGTALTARYGRTIRRMQADALVPVPVHATRKKTRGFNQAEILARVIGKKLGIPVIPEILVRNKKTLPQKDLSAAERLKNLSGAFAAGEIPEGIRSVILVDDIYTTGSTIEACARALRASGISRVYFVVICMTGGR
;
A
#
# COMPACT_ATOMS: atom_id res chain seq x y z
N MET A 1 -23.61 11.40 18.39
CA MET A 1 -22.63 12.49 18.11
C MET A 1 -21.82 12.97 19.33
N LYS A 2 -22.26 12.81 20.59
CA LYS A 2 -21.52 13.28 21.79
C LYS A 2 -20.38 12.32 22.25
N PHE A 3 -20.48 11.01 22.05
CA PHE A 3 -19.50 10.01 22.50
C PHE A 3 -18.13 10.14 21.78
N ASN A 4 -18.10 10.50 20.50
CA ASN A 4 -16.86 10.70 19.75
C ASN A 4 -16.03 11.91 20.26
N LYS A 5 -16.66 12.96 20.76
CA LYS A 5 -15.94 14.13 21.29
C LYS A 5 -15.17 13.84 22.57
N ILE A 6 -15.69 12.96 23.44
CA ILE A 6 -15.03 12.57 24.69
C ILE A 6 -13.83 11.68 24.37
N LEU A 7 -13.95 10.73 23.44
CA LEU A 7 -12.84 9.90 22.97
C LEU A 7 -11.73 10.73 22.31
N ASP A 8 -12.09 11.76 21.54
CA ASP A 8 -11.11 12.66 20.91
C ASP A 8 -10.32 13.50 21.95
N ILE A 9 -10.90 13.76 23.13
CA ILE A 9 -10.21 14.44 24.23
C ILE A 9 -9.25 13.49 24.96
N LEU A 10 -9.68 12.24 25.24
CA LEU A 10 -8.87 11.24 25.94
C LEU A 10 -7.79 10.63 25.06
N TYR A 11 -8.08 10.46 23.76
CA TYR A 11 -7.18 9.89 22.75
C TYR A 11 -7.12 10.80 21.52
N PRO A 12 -6.47 11.97 21.62
CA PRO A 12 -6.42 12.92 20.53
C PRO A 12 -5.64 12.34 19.35
N ARG A 13 -6.15 12.60 18.13
CA ARG A 13 -5.47 12.19 16.90
C ARG A 13 -4.10 12.85 16.80
N ARG A 14 -3.10 12.05 16.44
CA ARG A 14 -1.74 12.50 16.23
C ARG A 14 -1.41 12.61 14.74
N CYS A 15 -0.57 13.57 14.43
CA CYS A 15 -0.10 13.82 13.06
C CYS A 15 0.84 12.70 12.60
N PRO A 16 0.63 12.10 11.42
CA PRO A 16 1.50 11.04 10.90
C PRO A 16 2.90 11.52 10.52
N VAL A 17 3.15 12.83 10.50
CA VAL A 17 4.42 13.45 10.11
C VAL A 17 5.25 13.85 11.34
N CYS A 18 4.68 14.63 12.26
CA CYS A 18 5.41 15.15 13.42
C CYS A 18 5.07 14.47 14.75
N GLY A 19 4.02 13.63 14.78
CA GLY A 19 3.57 12.96 16.01
C GLY A 19 2.78 13.83 16.98
N GLU A 20 2.70 15.14 16.76
CA GLU A 20 1.97 16.07 17.60
C GLU A 20 0.46 15.92 17.47
N ILE A 21 -0.28 16.40 18.46
CA ILE A 21 -1.75 16.44 18.39
C ILE A 21 -2.18 17.37 17.26
N THR A 22 -3.05 16.89 16.37
CA THR A 22 -3.42 17.63 15.14
C THR A 22 -4.24 18.89 15.38
N GLY A 23 -4.74 19.13 16.60
CA GLY A 23 -5.51 20.32 16.97
C GLY A 23 -6.81 20.48 16.16
N GLY A 24 -7.95 20.31 16.77
CA GLY A 24 -9.27 20.48 16.15
C GLY A 24 -9.92 19.19 15.65
N SER A 25 -11.25 19.14 15.76
CA SER A 25 -12.03 17.94 15.42
C SER A 25 -11.95 17.63 13.92
N GLY A 26 -11.55 16.39 13.61
CA GLY A 26 -11.52 15.88 12.23
C GLY A 26 -10.22 16.09 11.46
N ARG A 27 -9.23 16.82 11.97
CA ARG A 27 -7.92 16.96 11.33
C ARG A 27 -7.12 15.67 11.46
N MET A 28 -6.54 15.22 10.35
CA MET A 28 -5.70 14.01 10.31
C MET A 28 -4.20 14.34 10.24
N ILE A 29 -3.83 15.60 9.97
CA ILE A 29 -2.46 16.09 9.81
C ILE A 29 -2.40 17.56 10.24
N CYS A 30 -1.27 18.00 10.77
CA CYS A 30 -1.02 19.42 11.10
C CYS A 30 -1.01 20.28 9.84
N PRO A 31 -1.37 21.58 9.91
CA PRO A 31 -1.44 22.48 8.74
C PRO A 31 -0.14 22.56 7.93
N ASP A 32 1.01 22.59 8.60
CA ASP A 32 2.32 22.75 7.95
C ASP A 32 2.97 21.43 7.53
N CYS A 33 2.47 20.29 8.01
CA CYS A 33 3.06 18.99 7.78
C CYS A 33 2.89 18.44 6.36
N PRO A 34 1.83 18.77 5.57
CA PRO A 34 1.75 18.34 4.18
C PRO A 34 2.95 18.75 3.32
N ARG A 35 3.58 19.89 3.62
CA ARG A 35 4.77 20.38 2.90
C ARG A 35 6.03 19.54 3.13
N LYS A 36 6.05 18.74 4.20
CA LYS A 36 7.15 17.82 4.54
C LYS A 36 7.03 16.46 3.87
N LEU A 37 5.88 16.19 3.22
CA LEU A 37 5.64 14.92 2.54
C LEU A 37 6.18 14.99 1.09
N SER A 38 7.02 14.03 0.73
CA SER A 38 7.52 13.86 -0.63
C SER A 38 6.50 13.09 -1.46
N PHE A 39 5.52 13.79 -2.02
CA PHE A 39 4.56 13.19 -2.94
C PHE A 39 5.23 12.76 -4.24
N VAL A 40 4.87 11.59 -4.76
CA VAL A 40 5.30 11.13 -6.07
C VAL A 40 4.86 12.12 -7.14
N LYS A 41 5.82 12.54 -7.99
CA LYS A 41 5.64 13.53 -9.07
C LYS A 41 5.84 12.87 -10.43
N SER A 42 5.14 13.41 -11.44
CA SER A 42 5.40 13.05 -12.84
C SER A 42 6.73 13.67 -13.31
N PRO A 43 7.41 13.02 -14.28
CA PRO A 43 7.00 11.79 -14.96
C PRO A 43 7.18 10.53 -14.08
N VAL A 44 6.31 9.54 -14.30
CA VAL A 44 6.36 8.26 -13.57
C VAL A 44 6.41 7.07 -14.52
N CYS A 45 7.06 6.03 -14.11
CA CYS A 45 7.06 4.73 -14.80
C CYS A 45 5.62 4.24 -15.01
N LYS A 46 5.21 4.03 -16.27
CA LYS A 46 3.85 3.56 -16.62
C LYS A 46 3.52 2.17 -16.06
N LYS A 47 4.51 1.41 -15.60
CA LYS A 47 4.34 0.09 -15.00
C LYS A 47 4.25 0.13 -13.47
N CYS A 48 5.28 0.62 -12.79
CA CYS A 48 5.31 0.56 -11.32
C CYS A 48 4.94 1.88 -10.63
N GLY A 49 4.79 2.99 -11.36
CA GLY A 49 4.44 4.30 -10.78
C GLY A 49 5.60 5.02 -10.08
N LYS A 50 6.84 4.52 -10.20
CA LYS A 50 8.04 5.16 -9.67
C LYS A 50 8.37 6.42 -10.47
N GLU A 51 8.82 7.50 -9.81
CA GLU A 51 9.38 8.66 -10.50
C GLU A 51 10.52 8.26 -11.43
N ILE A 52 10.58 8.88 -12.60
CA ILE A 52 11.66 8.75 -13.57
C ILE A 52 12.17 10.16 -13.91
N GLU A 53 13.47 10.27 -14.16
CA GLU A 53 14.09 11.58 -14.42
C GLU A 53 13.90 12.02 -15.88
N ASP A 54 13.93 11.05 -16.79
CA ASP A 54 13.83 11.29 -18.23
C ASP A 54 12.37 11.14 -18.70
N GLU A 55 11.76 12.25 -19.12
CA GLU A 55 10.38 12.29 -19.63
C GLU A 55 10.17 11.48 -20.92
N SER A 56 11.25 11.18 -21.67
CA SER A 56 11.18 10.33 -22.85
C SER A 56 11.00 8.85 -22.53
N MET A 57 11.29 8.43 -21.29
CA MET A 57 11.17 7.05 -20.86
C MET A 57 9.75 6.75 -20.38
N GLU A 58 9.17 5.67 -20.89
CA GLU A 58 7.88 5.16 -20.41
C GLU A 58 8.01 4.28 -19.15
N PHE A 59 9.11 3.56 -19.03
CA PHE A 59 9.36 2.60 -17.98
C PHE A 59 10.71 2.85 -17.30
N CYS A 60 10.77 2.63 -15.99
CA CYS A 60 12.04 2.69 -15.28
C CYS A 60 12.95 1.50 -15.67
N PRO A 61 14.28 1.60 -15.50
CA PRO A 61 15.23 0.55 -15.88
C PRO A 61 14.91 -0.84 -15.30
N ASP A 62 14.33 -0.88 -14.10
CA ASP A 62 13.93 -2.15 -13.48
C ASP A 62 12.72 -2.79 -14.17
N CYS A 63 11.72 -2.00 -14.56
CA CYS A 63 10.55 -2.51 -15.29
C CYS A 63 10.85 -2.85 -16.74
N MET A 64 11.83 -2.21 -17.36
CA MET A 64 12.31 -2.59 -18.70
C MET A 64 13.03 -3.95 -18.67
N ARG A 65 13.85 -4.19 -17.64
CA ARG A 65 14.63 -5.44 -17.52
C ARG A 65 13.81 -6.63 -17.03
N HIS A 66 12.74 -6.38 -16.26
CA HIS A 66 11.98 -7.43 -15.60
C HIS A 66 10.48 -7.31 -15.91
N PRO A 67 9.94 -8.16 -16.81
CA PRO A 67 8.49 -8.25 -17.03
C PRO A 67 7.74 -8.48 -15.72
N ARG A 68 6.62 -7.76 -15.54
CA ARG A 68 5.83 -7.79 -14.32
C ARG A 68 4.45 -8.41 -14.57
N ALA A 69 3.99 -9.21 -13.62
CA ALA A 69 2.71 -9.87 -13.67
C ALA A 69 1.51 -8.96 -13.38
N PHE A 70 1.74 -7.77 -12.86
CA PHE A 70 0.71 -6.73 -12.66
C PHE A 70 0.62 -5.80 -13.88
N GLU A 71 -0.53 -5.16 -14.05
CA GLU A 71 -0.77 -4.18 -15.12
C GLU A 71 0.02 -2.89 -14.88
N TYR A 72 -0.37 -2.16 -13.84
CA TYR A 72 0.38 -1.00 -13.33
C TYR A 72 0.05 -0.73 -11.86
N GLY A 73 0.83 0.15 -11.25
CA GLY A 73 0.60 0.56 -9.88
C GLY A 73 0.82 2.04 -9.65
N ILE A 74 0.37 2.50 -8.48
CA ILE A 74 0.52 3.87 -8.00
C ILE A 74 1.02 3.91 -6.57
N ALA A 75 1.81 4.94 -6.28
CA ALA A 75 2.26 5.26 -4.92
C ALA A 75 1.93 6.71 -4.57
N LEU A 76 1.65 6.97 -3.30
CA LEU A 76 1.36 8.33 -2.84
C LEU A 76 2.65 9.13 -2.62
N LEU A 77 3.62 8.53 -1.94
CA LEU A 77 4.83 9.18 -1.46
C LEU A 77 6.10 8.46 -1.91
N ASN A 78 7.17 9.22 -2.06
CA ASN A 78 8.52 8.68 -2.04
C ASN A 78 8.85 8.19 -0.62
N TYR A 79 9.59 7.08 -0.51
CA TYR A 79 9.99 6.50 0.77
C TYR A 79 11.24 7.21 1.30
N ASP A 80 11.07 8.44 1.78
CA ASP A 80 12.08 9.25 2.43
C ASP A 80 12.11 9.02 3.96
N GLU A 81 12.84 9.85 4.67
CA GLU A 81 12.98 9.75 6.12
C GLU A 81 11.65 9.99 6.85
N VAL A 82 10.86 10.97 6.41
CA VAL A 82 9.55 11.29 6.99
C VAL A 82 8.57 10.14 6.81
N ALA A 83 8.49 9.61 5.59
CA ALA A 83 7.65 8.45 5.28
C ALA A 83 8.11 7.21 6.05
N ARG A 84 9.43 6.96 6.15
CA ARG A 84 10.02 5.86 6.91
C ARG A 84 9.64 5.93 8.38
N HIS A 85 9.76 7.11 9.01
CA HIS A 85 9.36 7.32 10.39
C HIS A 85 7.88 7.01 10.60
N SER A 86 7.00 7.58 9.77
CA SER A 86 5.56 7.35 9.86
C SER A 86 5.18 5.88 9.69
N MET A 87 5.77 5.18 8.70
CA MET A 87 5.54 3.75 8.51
C MET A 87 6.03 2.91 9.69
N ALA A 88 7.12 3.31 10.35
CA ALA A 88 7.59 2.67 11.57
C ALA A 88 6.62 2.86 12.74
N GLN A 89 6.05 4.07 12.90
CA GLN A 89 5.03 4.34 13.92
C GLN A 89 3.79 3.45 13.72
N ILE A 90 3.33 3.27 12.49
CA ILE A 90 2.23 2.34 12.17
C ILE A 90 2.62 0.91 12.55
N LYS A 91 3.81 0.46 12.12
CA LYS A 91 4.20 -0.96 12.22
C LYS A 91 4.58 -1.40 13.63
N TYR A 92 5.18 -0.53 14.42
CA TYR A 92 5.80 -0.90 15.69
C TYR A 92 5.21 -0.19 16.91
N ASN A 93 4.56 0.97 16.72
CA ASN A 93 3.99 1.79 17.80
C ASN A 93 2.45 1.88 17.73
N ASN A 94 1.82 0.94 17.00
CA ASN A 94 0.36 0.80 16.89
C ASN A 94 -0.38 2.07 16.45
N LYS A 95 0.29 2.99 15.69
CA LYS A 95 -0.34 4.22 15.17
C LYS A 95 -1.16 3.93 13.92
N ARG A 96 -2.11 2.99 14.05
CA ARG A 96 -2.97 2.55 12.93
C ARG A 96 -3.88 3.66 12.41
N GLU A 97 -4.21 4.66 13.23
CA GLU A 97 -5.00 5.84 12.86
C GLU A 97 -4.34 6.68 11.75
N TYR A 98 -3.03 6.56 11.54
CA TYR A 98 -2.33 7.22 10.43
C TYR A 98 -2.78 6.70 9.06
N LEU A 99 -3.27 5.45 8.99
CA LEU A 99 -3.77 4.85 7.76
C LEU A 99 -5.05 5.54 7.24
N ASP A 100 -5.84 6.16 8.13
CA ASP A 100 -6.99 6.99 7.74
C ASP A 100 -6.54 8.21 6.90
N PHE A 101 -5.44 8.86 7.33
CA PHE A 101 -4.85 9.96 6.57
C PHE A 101 -4.33 9.48 5.21
N TYR A 102 -3.52 8.42 5.18
CA TYR A 102 -2.94 7.94 3.93
C TYR A 102 -3.98 7.41 2.95
N GLY A 103 -4.98 6.67 3.42
CA GLY A 103 -6.08 6.21 2.57
C GLY A 103 -6.92 7.38 2.03
N THR A 104 -7.13 8.42 2.84
CA THR A 104 -7.82 9.64 2.40
C THR A 104 -7.01 10.41 1.37
N ALA A 105 -5.71 10.60 1.60
CA ALA A 105 -4.82 11.28 0.67
C ALA A 105 -4.67 10.52 -0.66
N LEU A 106 -4.55 9.18 -0.62
CA LEU A 106 -4.56 8.33 -1.81
C LEU A 106 -5.83 8.50 -2.64
N THR A 107 -7.00 8.45 -1.99
CA THR A 107 -8.27 8.58 -2.70
C THR A 107 -8.50 10.00 -3.22
N ALA A 108 -8.06 11.03 -2.50
CA ALA A 108 -8.15 12.41 -2.96
C ALA A 108 -7.28 12.64 -4.21
N ARG A 109 -6.04 12.11 -4.22
CA ARG A 109 -5.09 12.30 -5.32
C ARG A 109 -5.38 11.39 -6.51
N TYR A 110 -5.67 10.11 -6.26
CA TYR A 110 -5.71 9.06 -7.28
C TYR A 110 -7.09 8.38 -7.42
N GLY A 111 -8.14 8.88 -6.78
CA GLY A 111 -9.45 8.24 -6.83
C GLY A 111 -9.99 8.04 -8.24
N ARG A 112 -9.76 8.99 -9.16
CA ARG A 112 -10.14 8.84 -10.58
C ARG A 112 -9.34 7.73 -11.27
N THR A 113 -8.03 7.66 -11.02
CA THR A 113 -7.15 6.63 -11.58
C THR A 113 -7.52 5.24 -11.05
N ILE A 114 -7.80 5.12 -9.75
CA ILE A 114 -8.22 3.86 -9.12
C ILE A 114 -9.55 3.38 -9.71
N ARG A 115 -10.53 4.25 -9.90
CA ARG A 115 -11.81 3.87 -10.56
C ARG A 115 -11.62 3.42 -12.01
N ARG A 116 -10.69 4.03 -12.76
CA ARG A 116 -10.36 3.62 -14.15
C ARG A 116 -9.74 2.24 -14.24
N MET A 117 -9.18 1.69 -13.16
CA MET A 117 -8.71 0.29 -13.13
C MET A 117 -9.86 -0.70 -13.25
N GLN A 118 -11.10 -0.28 -12.98
CA GLN A 118 -12.31 -1.12 -13.05
C GLN A 118 -12.08 -2.46 -12.32
N ALA A 119 -11.53 -2.38 -11.13
CA ALA A 119 -11.25 -3.56 -10.32
C ALA A 119 -12.50 -3.96 -9.53
N ASP A 120 -12.75 -5.26 -9.51
CA ASP A 120 -13.87 -5.88 -8.80
C ASP A 120 -13.65 -5.87 -7.29
N ALA A 121 -12.37 -5.90 -6.83
CA ALA A 121 -12.04 -5.90 -5.43
C ALA A 121 -10.67 -5.27 -5.13
N LEU A 122 -10.53 -4.75 -3.89
CA LEU A 122 -9.26 -4.45 -3.24
C LEU A 122 -8.81 -5.68 -2.44
N VAL A 123 -7.58 -6.11 -2.68
CA VAL A 123 -6.98 -7.28 -2.03
C VAL A 123 -5.77 -6.83 -1.21
N PRO A 124 -5.87 -6.74 0.12
CA PRO A 124 -4.74 -6.36 0.95
C PRO A 124 -3.66 -7.44 0.95
N VAL A 125 -2.41 -7.06 0.76
CA VAL A 125 -1.28 -8.00 0.86
C VAL A 125 -1.23 -8.57 2.29
N PRO A 126 -1.28 -9.92 2.44
CA PRO A 126 -1.32 -10.52 3.75
C PRO A 126 0.04 -10.47 4.44
N VAL A 127 0.06 -10.01 5.69
CA VAL A 127 1.22 -10.12 6.57
C VAL A 127 1.35 -11.55 7.10
N HIS A 128 2.58 -11.96 7.42
CA HIS A 128 2.79 -13.27 8.05
C HIS A 128 2.06 -13.37 9.39
N ALA A 129 1.52 -14.55 9.72
CA ALA A 129 0.74 -14.80 10.94
C ALA A 129 1.47 -14.35 12.21
N THR A 130 2.79 -14.56 12.32
CA THR A 130 3.60 -14.08 13.46
C THR A 130 3.55 -12.56 13.58
N ARG A 131 3.70 -11.84 12.46
CA ARG A 131 3.62 -10.36 12.44
C ARG A 131 2.21 -9.87 12.75
N LYS A 132 1.18 -10.58 12.27
CA LYS A 132 -0.22 -10.27 12.61
C LYS A 132 -0.46 -10.45 14.11
N LYS A 133 0.08 -11.54 14.70
CA LYS A 133 -0.02 -11.81 16.15
C LYS A 133 0.71 -10.74 16.98
N THR A 134 1.94 -10.37 16.63
CA THR A 134 2.73 -9.37 17.36
C THR A 134 2.18 -7.95 17.20
N ARG A 135 1.73 -7.57 16.00
CA ARG A 135 1.24 -6.22 15.66
C ARG A 135 -0.23 -6.04 16.00
N GLY A 136 -1.02 -7.12 16.01
CA GLY A 136 -2.46 -7.12 16.23
C GLY A 136 -3.31 -6.78 15.01
N PHE A 137 -2.70 -6.36 13.88
CA PHE A 137 -3.43 -5.97 12.66
C PHE A 137 -2.59 -6.14 11.39
N ASN A 138 -3.27 -6.09 10.23
CA ASN A 138 -2.66 -5.95 8.91
C ASN A 138 -2.87 -4.50 8.41
N GLN A 139 -1.77 -3.74 8.27
CA GLN A 139 -1.82 -2.34 7.81
C GLN A 139 -2.40 -2.20 6.41
N ALA A 140 -2.10 -3.15 5.52
CA ALA A 140 -2.64 -3.16 4.17
C ALA A 140 -4.16 -3.35 4.15
N GLU A 141 -4.70 -4.15 5.08
CA GLU A 141 -6.13 -4.36 5.20
C GLU A 141 -6.85 -3.11 5.71
N ILE A 142 -6.32 -2.44 6.73
CA ILE A 142 -6.90 -1.18 7.22
C ILE A 142 -6.89 -0.13 6.09
N LEU A 143 -5.76 0.01 5.38
CA LEU A 143 -5.65 0.93 4.24
C LEU A 143 -6.66 0.60 3.14
N ALA A 144 -6.79 -0.68 2.77
CA ALA A 144 -7.75 -1.14 1.77
C ALA A 144 -9.20 -0.80 2.19
N ARG A 145 -9.57 -1.00 3.46
CA ARG A 145 -10.89 -0.67 3.98
C ARG A 145 -11.19 0.84 3.91
N VAL A 146 -10.21 1.70 4.18
CA VAL A 146 -10.37 3.16 4.03
C VAL A 146 -10.60 3.53 2.56
N ILE A 147 -9.78 2.99 1.64
CA ILE A 147 -9.91 3.23 0.21
C ILE A 147 -11.25 2.70 -0.30
N GLY A 148 -11.59 1.45 0.03
CA GLY A 148 -12.80 0.78 -0.40
C GLY A 148 -14.07 1.51 0.03
N LYS A 149 -14.13 1.95 1.29
CA LYS A 149 -15.25 2.76 1.82
C LYS A 149 -15.44 4.07 1.04
N LYS A 150 -14.35 4.73 0.64
CA LYS A 150 -14.41 6.02 -0.08
C LYS A 150 -14.73 5.88 -1.56
N LEU A 151 -14.34 4.77 -2.19
CA LEU A 151 -14.49 4.56 -3.63
C LEU A 151 -15.63 3.60 -3.99
N GLY A 152 -16.24 2.94 -3.01
CA GLY A 152 -17.30 1.94 -3.23
C GLY A 152 -16.77 0.63 -3.79
N ILE A 153 -15.49 0.27 -3.53
CA ILE A 153 -14.88 -0.97 -4.02
C ILE A 153 -14.82 -1.98 -2.86
N PRO A 154 -15.33 -3.21 -3.02
CA PRO A 154 -15.29 -4.22 -1.98
C PRO A 154 -13.85 -4.59 -1.60
N VAL A 155 -13.63 -4.93 -0.33
CA VAL A 155 -12.34 -5.39 0.18
C VAL A 155 -12.47 -6.87 0.53
N ILE A 156 -11.71 -7.72 -0.15
CA ILE A 156 -11.79 -9.19 0.01
C ILE A 156 -10.39 -9.73 0.34
N PRO A 157 -10.03 -9.77 1.63
CA PRO A 157 -8.71 -10.26 2.08
C PRO A 157 -8.46 -11.73 1.77
N GLU A 158 -9.53 -12.52 1.70
CA GLU A 158 -9.51 -13.98 1.54
C GLU A 158 -9.01 -14.43 0.16
N ILE A 159 -9.05 -13.54 -0.84
CA ILE A 159 -8.54 -13.83 -2.20
C ILE A 159 -7.05 -14.16 -2.21
N LEU A 160 -6.27 -13.63 -1.26
CA LEU A 160 -4.82 -13.83 -1.21
C LEU A 160 -4.38 -14.27 0.19
N VAL A 161 -3.72 -15.41 0.28
CA VAL A 161 -3.23 -15.98 1.53
C VAL A 161 -1.71 -16.08 1.53
N ARG A 162 -1.11 -16.01 2.71
CA ARG A 162 0.33 -16.20 2.92
C ARG A 162 0.60 -17.50 3.66
N ASN A 163 1.14 -18.48 2.95
CA ASN A 163 1.28 -19.84 3.45
C ASN A 163 2.64 -20.13 4.10
N LYS A 164 3.72 -19.43 3.71
CA LYS A 164 5.07 -19.75 4.16
C LYS A 164 5.68 -18.64 5.02
N LYS A 165 6.44 -19.07 6.03
CA LYS A 165 7.37 -18.23 6.77
C LYS A 165 8.55 -17.90 5.86
N THR A 166 8.77 -16.62 5.55
CA THR A 166 9.89 -16.15 4.75
C THR A 166 10.89 -15.41 5.64
N LEU A 167 12.17 -15.43 5.27
CA LEU A 167 13.20 -14.65 5.96
C LEU A 167 12.87 -13.15 5.96
N PRO A 168 13.32 -12.38 6.97
CA PRO A 168 13.19 -10.92 6.95
C PRO A 168 13.83 -10.35 5.68
N GLN A 169 13.12 -9.46 4.98
CA GLN A 169 13.57 -8.94 3.68
C GLN A 169 14.62 -7.82 3.79
N LYS A 170 14.92 -7.33 5.00
CA LYS A 170 15.80 -6.18 5.18
C LYS A 170 17.23 -6.43 4.64
N ASP A 171 17.71 -7.63 4.77
CA ASP A 171 19.11 -8.00 4.49
C ASP A 171 19.28 -8.79 3.18
N LEU A 172 18.22 -8.88 2.36
CA LEU A 172 18.22 -9.65 1.11
C LEU A 172 18.33 -8.73 -0.12
N SER A 173 19.11 -9.16 -1.12
CA SER A 173 19.12 -8.57 -2.47
C SER A 173 17.75 -8.73 -3.17
N ALA A 174 17.54 -8.03 -4.30
CA ALA A 174 16.28 -8.12 -5.06
C ALA A 174 16.01 -9.57 -5.54
N ALA A 175 17.02 -10.27 -6.03
CA ALA A 175 16.91 -11.66 -6.49
C ALA A 175 16.60 -12.62 -5.34
N GLU A 176 17.28 -12.47 -4.20
CA GLU A 176 17.02 -13.26 -2.99
C GLU A 176 15.62 -13.00 -2.42
N ARG A 177 15.12 -11.74 -2.47
CA ARG A 177 13.75 -11.41 -2.08
C ARG A 177 12.74 -12.12 -2.95
N LEU A 178 12.94 -12.15 -4.27
CA LEU A 178 12.05 -12.85 -5.19
C LEU A 178 12.05 -14.36 -4.91
N LYS A 179 13.23 -14.97 -4.75
CA LYS A 179 13.39 -16.40 -4.41
C LYS A 179 12.77 -16.73 -3.05
N ASN A 180 13.00 -15.89 -2.03
CA ASN A 180 12.43 -16.04 -0.70
C ASN A 180 10.90 -15.96 -0.68
N LEU A 181 10.31 -15.18 -1.60
CA LEU A 181 8.86 -15.02 -1.75
C LEU A 181 8.23 -16.01 -2.72
N SER A 182 9.03 -16.79 -3.45
CA SER A 182 8.51 -17.82 -4.35
C SER A 182 7.68 -18.85 -3.58
N GLY A 183 6.38 -18.95 -3.89
CA GLY A 183 5.42 -19.79 -3.19
C GLY A 183 5.06 -19.32 -1.77
N ALA A 184 5.44 -18.11 -1.36
CA ALA A 184 5.01 -17.54 -0.07
C ALA A 184 3.54 -17.10 -0.08
N PHE A 185 3.01 -16.79 -1.25
CA PHE A 185 1.63 -16.39 -1.46
C PHE A 185 0.90 -17.40 -2.34
N ALA A 186 -0.36 -17.60 -2.06
CA ALA A 186 -1.26 -18.39 -2.87
C ALA A 186 -2.62 -17.68 -2.98
N ALA A 187 -3.36 -17.94 -4.04
CA ALA A 187 -4.75 -17.56 -4.08
C ALA A 187 -5.52 -18.38 -3.03
N GLY A 188 -6.40 -17.70 -2.32
CA GLY A 188 -7.38 -18.30 -1.44
C GLY A 188 -8.70 -18.49 -2.16
N GLU A 189 -9.80 -18.22 -1.47
CA GLU A 189 -11.13 -18.29 -2.04
C GLU A 189 -11.40 -17.07 -2.92
N ILE A 190 -11.60 -17.28 -4.22
CA ILE A 190 -11.92 -16.23 -5.19
C ILE A 190 -13.41 -16.31 -5.48
N PRO A 191 -14.23 -15.31 -5.08
CA PRO A 191 -15.65 -15.30 -5.40
C PRO A 191 -15.89 -15.29 -6.92
N GLU A 192 -17.00 -15.87 -7.34
CA GLU A 192 -17.40 -15.86 -8.74
C GLU A 192 -17.54 -14.42 -9.26
N GLY A 193 -17.14 -14.21 -10.51
CA GLY A 193 -17.19 -12.90 -11.16
C GLY A 193 -15.97 -12.01 -10.90
N ILE A 194 -15.10 -12.29 -9.95
CA ILE A 194 -13.88 -11.52 -9.70
C ILE A 194 -12.82 -11.83 -10.78
N ARG A 195 -12.50 -10.84 -11.61
CA ARG A 195 -11.52 -10.94 -12.72
C ARG A 195 -10.40 -9.91 -12.63
N SER A 196 -10.64 -8.81 -11.95
CA SER A 196 -9.71 -7.69 -11.87
C SER A 196 -9.58 -7.25 -10.41
N VAL A 197 -8.35 -7.14 -9.89
CA VAL A 197 -8.12 -6.77 -8.50
C VAL A 197 -7.03 -5.71 -8.35
N ILE A 198 -7.10 -4.95 -7.27
CA ILE A 198 -6.04 -4.03 -6.85
C ILE A 198 -5.41 -4.57 -5.57
N LEU A 199 -4.14 -4.94 -5.63
CA LEU A 199 -3.32 -5.23 -4.46
C LEU A 199 -3.09 -3.94 -3.67
N VAL A 200 -3.27 -3.99 -2.35
CA VAL A 200 -2.99 -2.86 -1.47
C VAL A 200 -1.87 -3.24 -0.51
N ASP A 201 -0.82 -2.40 -0.43
CA ASP A 201 0.28 -2.58 0.54
C ASP A 201 0.74 -1.21 1.07
N ASP A 202 1.64 -1.19 2.05
CA ASP A 202 2.17 0.05 2.60
C ASP A 202 3.40 0.55 1.84
N ILE A 203 4.34 -0.32 1.48
CA ILE A 203 5.62 0.07 0.85
C ILE A 203 5.96 -0.85 -0.33
N TYR A 204 6.19 -0.23 -1.49
CA TYR A 204 6.81 -0.88 -2.64
C TYR A 204 8.31 -0.59 -2.65
N THR A 205 9.15 -1.61 -2.48
CA THR A 205 10.62 -1.50 -2.55
C THR A 205 11.13 -1.97 -3.92
N THR A 206 11.50 -3.21 -4.03
CA THR A 206 11.90 -3.87 -5.29
C THR A 206 10.71 -4.40 -6.09
N GLY A 207 9.51 -4.34 -5.53
CA GLY A 207 8.31 -4.91 -6.10
C GLY A 207 8.18 -6.43 -5.96
N SER A 208 9.14 -7.11 -5.33
CA SER A 208 9.14 -8.58 -5.21
C SER A 208 7.88 -9.10 -4.50
N THR A 209 7.35 -8.40 -3.51
CA THR A 209 6.10 -8.77 -2.81
C THR A 209 4.90 -8.68 -3.75
N ILE A 210 4.72 -7.53 -4.39
CA ILE A 210 3.63 -7.29 -5.34
C ILE A 210 3.70 -8.26 -6.51
N GLU A 211 4.90 -8.50 -7.04
CA GLU A 211 5.13 -9.45 -8.14
C GLU A 211 4.74 -10.88 -7.74
N ALA A 212 5.16 -11.34 -6.55
CA ALA A 212 4.81 -12.67 -6.06
C ALA A 212 3.29 -12.83 -5.85
N CYS A 213 2.63 -11.81 -5.29
CA CYS A 213 1.18 -11.78 -5.13
C CYS A 213 0.46 -11.78 -6.49
N ALA A 214 0.92 -10.94 -7.42
CA ALA A 214 0.34 -10.85 -8.76
C ALA A 214 0.45 -12.18 -9.52
N ARG A 215 1.60 -12.84 -9.47
CA ARG A 215 1.81 -14.18 -10.09
C ARG A 215 0.86 -15.23 -9.51
N ALA A 216 0.70 -15.27 -8.18
CA ALA A 216 -0.20 -16.20 -7.52
C ALA A 216 -1.65 -15.98 -7.98
N LEU A 217 -2.10 -14.74 -8.07
CA LEU A 217 -3.45 -14.39 -8.51
C LEU A 217 -3.67 -14.66 -10.01
N ARG A 218 -2.69 -14.34 -10.85
CA ARG A 218 -2.75 -14.64 -12.30
C ARG A 218 -2.82 -16.13 -12.57
N ALA A 219 -2.02 -16.92 -11.85
CA ALA A 219 -2.06 -18.39 -11.96
C ALA A 219 -3.41 -19.00 -11.54
N SER A 220 -4.20 -18.28 -10.75
CA SER A 220 -5.53 -18.72 -10.28
C SER A 220 -6.69 -18.09 -11.06
N GLY A 221 -6.42 -17.49 -12.24
CA GLY A 221 -7.45 -17.03 -13.18
C GLY A 221 -7.84 -15.56 -13.06
N ILE A 222 -7.21 -14.77 -12.17
CA ILE A 222 -7.39 -13.31 -12.17
C ILE A 222 -6.76 -12.73 -13.44
N SER A 223 -7.56 -12.02 -14.23
CA SER A 223 -7.15 -11.51 -15.54
C SER A 223 -6.34 -10.23 -15.44
N ARG A 224 -6.60 -9.35 -14.46
CA ARG A 224 -5.92 -8.06 -14.29
C ARG A 224 -5.57 -7.83 -12.82
N VAL A 225 -4.33 -7.49 -12.58
CA VAL A 225 -3.81 -7.16 -11.24
C VAL A 225 -3.16 -5.80 -11.27
N TYR A 226 -3.65 -4.89 -10.47
CA TYR A 226 -3.08 -3.57 -10.23
C TYR A 226 -2.54 -3.49 -8.80
N PHE A 227 -1.87 -2.40 -8.45
CA PHE A 227 -1.55 -2.17 -7.03
C PHE A 227 -1.59 -0.70 -6.63
N VAL A 228 -1.82 -0.47 -5.34
CA VAL A 228 -1.79 0.84 -4.68
C VAL A 228 -0.98 0.71 -3.40
N VAL A 229 -0.01 1.62 -3.22
CA VAL A 229 0.82 1.67 -2.02
C VAL A 229 0.92 3.08 -1.45
N ILE A 230 1.23 3.18 -0.15
CA ILE A 230 1.50 4.49 0.46
C ILE A 230 2.84 5.01 -0.03
N CYS A 231 3.90 4.20 0.04
CA CYS A 231 5.26 4.64 -0.23
C CYS A 231 5.95 3.78 -1.28
N MET A 232 6.87 4.40 -2.02
CA MET A 232 7.72 3.72 -3.00
C MET A 232 9.18 4.11 -2.83
N THR A 233 10.09 3.12 -2.83
CA THR A 233 11.53 3.39 -2.80
C THR A 233 12.10 3.59 -4.19
N GLY A 234 13.05 4.51 -4.30
CA GLY A 234 13.91 4.69 -5.48
C GLY A 234 13.21 5.36 -6.65
N GLY A 235 13.19 6.65 -6.63
CA GLY A 235 12.97 7.60 -7.69
C GLY A 235 13.98 8.74 -7.55
N ARG A 236 15.26 8.43 -7.47
CA ARG A 236 16.38 9.36 -7.67
C ARG A 236 17.55 8.55 -8.20
#